data_f5489d91a6c1e32ca47bc8dbc18ab01b
#
_entry.id   f5489d91a6c1e32ca47bc8dbc18ab01b
#
_cell.length_a   1.000
_cell.length_b   1.000
_cell.length_c   1.000
_cell.angle_alpha   90.00
_cell.angle_beta   90.00
_cell.angle_gamma   90.00
#
_symmetry.space_group_name_H-M   'P 1'
#
loop_
_entity.id
_entity.type
_entity.pdbx_description
1 polymer ?
#
loop_
_entity_poly.entity_id
_entity_poly.type
_entity_poly.pdbx_seq_one_letter_code
_entity_poly.pdbx_strand_id
1 'polypeptide(L)'
;RGAGFLADPEALDHFLEEVFAHGDQKISVKTRLGKYHPEEFEEILAVYNRYPLEELILHPRTQQDFYQGRVNLGAYAYAREHSRNPLCYNGDIRCASDGKRLMEQFPGTDTVMLGRGVIANPALVEQMEGRAGEELDGEERGADADRVLQGEGGGGCAGGDKGGEGEEVWLGVFVGHL
;
A
#
# COMPACT_ATOMS: atom_id res chain seq x y z
N ARG A 1 6.96 -14.35 6.96
CA ARG A 1 7.20 -13.57 5.72
C ARG A 1 5.89 -12.88 5.35
N GLY A 2 5.85 -11.54 5.31
CA GLY A 2 4.66 -10.69 5.30
C GLY A 2 3.42 -11.20 4.55
N ALA A 3 3.46 -11.29 3.22
CA ALA A 3 2.32 -11.74 2.42
C ALA A 3 2.00 -13.25 2.53
N GLY A 4 2.81 -14.04 3.23
CA GLY A 4 2.57 -15.49 3.43
C GLY A 4 1.31 -15.79 4.23
N PHE A 5 0.99 -14.94 5.19
CA PHE A 5 -0.22 -15.08 6.01
C PHE A 5 -1.54 -14.85 5.25
N LEU A 6 -1.50 -14.18 4.09
CA LEU A 6 -2.71 -13.90 3.31
C LEU A 6 -3.36 -15.17 2.72
N ALA A 7 -2.63 -16.29 2.70
CA ALA A 7 -3.15 -17.57 2.24
C ALA A 7 -3.75 -18.41 3.39
N ASP A 8 -3.62 -17.96 4.63
CA ASP A 8 -4.00 -18.72 5.82
C ASP A 8 -4.51 -17.75 6.91
N PRO A 9 -5.81 -17.42 6.87
CA PRO A 9 -6.41 -16.51 7.85
C PRO A 9 -6.31 -17.00 9.30
N GLU A 10 -6.28 -18.32 9.53
CA GLU A 10 -6.13 -18.88 10.88
C GLU A 10 -4.72 -18.63 11.42
N ALA A 11 -3.69 -18.82 10.58
CA ALA A 11 -2.32 -18.50 10.95
C ALA A 11 -2.11 -16.98 11.15
N LEU A 12 -2.81 -16.15 10.37
CA LEU A 12 -2.82 -14.69 10.55
C LEU A 12 -3.43 -14.31 11.91
N ASP A 13 -4.56 -14.90 12.25
CA ASP A 13 -5.26 -14.67 13.52
C ASP A 13 -4.36 -15.04 14.72
N HIS A 14 -3.79 -16.24 14.69
CA HIS A 14 -2.87 -16.69 15.75
C HIS A 14 -1.64 -15.78 15.88
N PHE A 15 -1.06 -15.35 14.76
CA PHE A 15 0.06 -14.41 14.78
C PHE A 15 -0.32 -13.08 15.44
N LEU A 16 -1.48 -12.52 15.10
CA LEU A 16 -1.94 -11.25 15.69
C LEU A 16 -2.27 -11.43 17.18
N GLU A 17 -2.88 -12.54 17.55
CA GLU A 17 -3.11 -12.87 18.97
C GLU A 17 -1.81 -12.86 19.77
N GLU A 18 -0.76 -13.50 19.27
CA GLU A 18 0.56 -13.49 19.92
C GLU A 18 1.14 -12.07 20.00
N VAL A 19 1.06 -11.29 18.92
CA VAL A 19 1.58 -9.90 18.88
C VAL A 19 0.87 -9.05 19.94
N PHE A 20 -0.46 -9.12 20.01
CA PHE A 20 -1.25 -8.32 20.96
C PHE A 20 -1.21 -8.84 22.40
N ALA A 21 -0.82 -10.10 22.63
CA ALA A 21 -0.63 -10.65 23.98
C ALA A 21 0.61 -10.09 24.71
N HIS A 22 1.57 -9.49 23.99
CA HIS A 22 2.87 -9.11 24.53
C HIS A 22 3.04 -7.62 24.86
N GLY A 23 1.98 -6.82 24.96
CA GLY A 23 2.09 -5.45 25.48
C GLY A 23 1.11 -4.44 24.90
N ASP A 24 1.18 -3.21 25.44
CA ASP A 24 0.34 -2.06 25.06
C ASP A 24 0.90 -1.30 23.83
N GLN A 25 1.54 -2.00 22.91
CA GLN A 25 2.14 -1.36 21.74
C GLN A 25 1.06 -1.00 20.71
N LYS A 26 1.20 0.17 20.10
CA LYS A 26 0.41 0.57 18.94
C LYS A 26 0.89 -0.18 17.72
N ILE A 27 0.03 -0.98 17.13
CA ILE A 27 0.34 -1.85 15.99
C ILE A 27 -0.42 -1.37 14.76
N SER A 28 0.31 -1.02 13.72
CA SER A 28 -0.24 -0.81 12.38
C SER A 28 0.09 -2.01 11.49
N VAL A 29 -0.86 -2.39 10.64
CA VAL A 29 -0.68 -3.52 9.72
C VAL A 29 -0.78 -3.04 8.28
N LYS A 30 0.20 -3.41 7.46
CA LYS A 30 0.12 -3.23 6.01
C LYS A 30 -0.27 -4.54 5.36
N THR A 31 -1.32 -4.50 4.53
CA THR A 31 -1.88 -5.69 3.89
C THR A 31 -2.19 -5.47 2.40
N ARG A 32 -2.42 -6.59 1.72
CA ARG A 32 -3.05 -6.67 0.39
C ARG A 32 -4.42 -7.36 0.50
N LEU A 33 -5.14 -7.47 -0.61
CA LEU A 33 -6.47 -8.07 -0.65
C LEU A 33 -6.46 -9.58 -0.36
N GLY A 34 -5.37 -10.24 -0.67
CA GLY A 34 -5.21 -11.67 -0.54
C GLY A 34 -3.99 -12.12 -1.30
N LYS A 35 -3.81 -13.44 -1.38
CA LYS A 35 -2.69 -14.04 -2.11
C LYS A 35 -3.03 -14.20 -3.60
N TYR A 36 -4.20 -14.74 -3.89
CA TYR A 36 -4.60 -15.14 -5.24
C TYR A 36 -5.80 -14.36 -5.77
N HIS A 37 -6.83 -14.14 -4.94
CA HIS A 37 -8.11 -13.59 -5.34
C HIS A 37 -8.53 -12.41 -4.44
N PRO A 38 -9.13 -11.34 -4.99
CA PRO A 38 -9.58 -10.21 -4.20
C PRO A 38 -10.66 -10.55 -3.16
N GLU A 39 -11.44 -11.61 -3.39
CA GLU A 39 -12.51 -12.09 -2.52
C GLU A 39 -11.98 -12.64 -1.19
N GLU A 40 -10.71 -13.07 -1.14
CA GLU A 40 -10.03 -13.50 0.09
C GLU A 40 -10.02 -12.38 1.14
N PHE A 41 -10.15 -11.13 0.70
CA PHE A 41 -10.07 -9.96 1.57
C PHE A 41 -11.19 -9.89 2.60
N GLU A 42 -12.37 -10.41 2.31
CA GLU A 42 -13.50 -10.41 3.26
C GLU A 42 -13.14 -11.17 4.55
N GLU A 43 -12.55 -12.35 4.41
CA GLU A 43 -12.12 -13.18 5.53
C GLU A 43 -10.91 -12.56 6.25
N ILE A 44 -9.94 -12.07 5.48
CA ILE A 44 -8.74 -11.38 6.02
C ILE A 44 -9.14 -10.14 6.81
N LEU A 45 -10.06 -9.32 6.31
CA LEU A 45 -10.56 -8.14 7.01
C LEU A 45 -11.31 -8.52 8.30
N ALA A 46 -12.06 -9.63 8.28
CA ALA A 46 -12.73 -10.13 9.47
C ALA A 46 -11.74 -10.50 10.59
N VAL A 47 -10.57 -11.02 10.23
CA VAL A 47 -9.48 -11.26 11.19
C VAL A 47 -8.95 -9.94 11.74
N TYR A 48 -8.58 -8.98 10.88
CA TYR A 48 -8.07 -7.67 11.34
C TYR A 48 -9.05 -6.94 12.24
N ASN A 49 -10.34 -7.07 12.01
CA ASN A 49 -11.39 -6.47 12.82
C ASN A 49 -11.53 -7.02 14.25
N ARG A 50 -10.83 -8.09 14.58
CA ARG A 50 -10.76 -8.64 15.95
C ARG A 50 -9.76 -7.91 16.83
N TYR A 51 -8.81 -7.18 16.22
CA TYR A 51 -7.69 -6.54 16.90
C TYR A 51 -7.77 -5.02 16.81
N PRO A 52 -7.38 -4.29 17.88
CA PRO A 52 -7.37 -2.83 17.90
C PRO A 52 -6.11 -2.30 17.19
N LEU A 53 -6.12 -2.31 15.86
CA LEU A 53 -5.03 -1.76 15.08
C LEU A 53 -5.02 -0.23 15.20
N GLU A 54 -3.84 0.36 15.30
CA GLU A 54 -3.68 1.82 15.17
C GLU A 54 -4.07 2.27 13.76
N GLU A 55 -3.69 1.48 12.75
CA GLU A 55 -4.05 1.73 11.36
C GLU A 55 -3.94 0.44 10.54
N LEU A 56 -4.87 0.26 9.61
CA LEU A 56 -4.82 -0.77 8.57
C LEU A 56 -4.48 -0.13 7.23
N ILE A 57 -3.27 -0.36 6.74
CA ILE A 57 -2.79 0.17 5.46
C ILE A 57 -3.11 -0.84 4.38
N LEU A 58 -4.06 -0.50 3.50
CA LEU A 58 -4.54 -1.40 2.46
C LEU A 58 -3.95 -1.04 1.08
N HIS A 59 -3.22 -2.00 0.49
CA HIS A 59 -2.90 -1.98 -0.93
C HIS A 59 -3.96 -2.82 -1.67
N PRO A 60 -4.90 -2.21 -2.41
CA PRO A 60 -6.03 -2.95 -2.99
C PRO A 60 -5.64 -3.70 -4.27
N ARG A 61 -4.72 -4.63 -4.13
CA ARG A 61 -4.24 -5.63 -5.08
C ARG A 61 -4.00 -6.94 -4.34
N THR A 62 -4.04 -8.07 -5.06
CA THR A 62 -3.57 -9.36 -4.52
C THR A 62 -2.04 -9.42 -4.53
N GLN A 63 -1.47 -10.44 -3.87
CA GLN A 63 -0.04 -10.69 -3.93
C GLN A 63 0.42 -11.00 -5.35
N GLN A 64 -0.37 -11.78 -6.10
CA GLN A 64 -0.05 -12.17 -7.48
C GLN A 64 -0.07 -11.01 -8.48
N ASP A 65 -0.82 -9.95 -8.19
CA ASP A 65 -0.86 -8.78 -9.06
C ASP A 65 0.46 -8.01 -9.04
N PHE A 66 1.29 -8.20 -8.02
CA PHE A 66 2.48 -7.39 -7.75
C PHE A 66 2.16 -5.91 -7.85
N TYR A 67 2.58 -5.25 -8.94
CA TYR A 67 2.29 -3.85 -9.27
C TYR A 67 1.60 -3.70 -10.63
N GLN A 68 1.14 -4.82 -11.19
CA GLN A 68 0.48 -4.84 -12.50
C GLN A 68 -1.03 -4.59 -12.37
N GLY A 69 -1.64 -4.21 -13.48
CA GLY A 69 -3.06 -3.92 -13.52
C GLY A 69 -3.48 -2.69 -12.70
N ARG A 70 -4.76 -2.45 -12.62
CA ARG A 70 -5.34 -1.36 -11.83
C ARG A 70 -5.61 -1.82 -10.40
N VAL A 71 -5.51 -0.88 -9.45
CA VAL A 71 -5.97 -1.11 -8.08
C VAL A 71 -7.47 -1.40 -8.04
N ASN A 72 -7.90 -2.31 -7.18
CA ASN A 72 -9.31 -2.66 -7.00
C ASN A 72 -9.97 -1.66 -6.05
N LEU A 73 -10.51 -0.57 -6.60
CA LEU A 73 -11.18 0.46 -5.81
C LEU A 73 -12.50 -0.03 -5.19
N GLY A 74 -13.12 -1.07 -5.76
CA GLY A 74 -14.30 -1.71 -5.15
C GLY A 74 -13.96 -2.40 -3.83
N ALA A 75 -12.83 -3.10 -3.76
CA ALA A 75 -12.34 -3.70 -2.53
C ALA A 75 -11.93 -2.64 -1.49
N TYR A 76 -11.40 -1.49 -1.92
CA TYR A 76 -11.15 -0.37 -1.02
C TYR A 76 -12.45 0.23 -0.47
N ALA A 77 -13.49 0.39 -1.32
CA ALA A 77 -14.81 0.83 -0.88
C ALA A 77 -15.39 -0.14 0.18
N TYR A 78 -15.29 -1.44 -0.07
CA TYR A 78 -15.69 -2.47 0.88
C TYR A 78 -14.94 -2.34 2.22
N ALA A 79 -13.62 -2.15 2.17
CA ALA A 79 -12.81 -1.97 3.37
C ALA A 79 -13.27 -0.75 4.19
N ARG A 80 -13.60 0.37 3.54
CA ARG A 80 -14.09 1.58 4.20
C ARG A 80 -15.42 1.38 4.92
N GLU A 81 -16.28 0.53 4.37
CA GLU A 81 -17.59 0.24 4.95
C GLU A 81 -17.50 -0.76 6.12
N HIS A 82 -16.56 -1.71 6.04
CA HIS A 82 -16.53 -2.86 6.95
C HIS A 82 -15.35 -2.87 7.93
N SER A 83 -14.33 -2.04 7.74
CA SER A 83 -13.21 -1.96 8.68
C SER A 83 -13.64 -1.30 10.00
N ARG A 84 -13.24 -1.91 11.10
CA ARG A 84 -13.37 -1.34 12.45
C ARG A 84 -12.14 -0.51 12.85
N ASN A 85 -11.07 -0.62 12.07
CA ASN A 85 -9.82 0.06 12.31
C ASN A 85 -9.68 1.27 11.36
N PRO A 86 -8.93 2.31 11.74
CA PRO A 86 -8.58 3.40 10.83
C PRO A 86 -7.90 2.84 9.57
N LEU A 87 -8.26 3.38 8.41
CA LEU A 87 -7.75 2.93 7.12
C LEU A 87 -6.80 3.95 6.51
N CYS A 88 -5.67 3.44 6.00
CA CYS A 88 -4.76 4.17 5.13
C CYS A 88 -4.80 3.55 3.73
N TYR A 89 -4.98 4.37 2.72
CA TYR A 89 -4.92 3.92 1.33
C TYR A 89 -3.48 3.83 0.85
N ASN A 90 -3.11 2.73 0.24
CA ASN A 90 -1.84 2.57 -0.45
C ASN A 90 -2.10 2.05 -1.88
N GLY A 91 -1.95 2.91 -2.87
CA GLY A 91 -2.19 2.55 -4.28
C GLY A 91 -1.36 3.40 -5.23
N ASP A 92 -1.78 3.46 -6.48
CA ASP A 92 -1.06 4.14 -7.56
C ASP A 92 -1.29 5.66 -7.53
N ILE A 93 -0.79 6.33 -6.50
CA ILE A 93 -0.70 7.80 -6.48
C ILE A 93 0.68 8.18 -7.01
N ARG A 94 0.73 8.72 -8.22
CA ARG A 94 1.96 9.08 -8.94
C ARG A 94 2.12 10.59 -9.07
N CYS A 95 1.02 11.33 -9.03
CA CYS A 95 0.97 12.79 -9.10
C CYS A 95 -0.13 13.33 -8.18
N ALA A 96 -0.14 14.63 -7.93
CA ALA A 96 -1.11 15.27 -7.06
C ALA A 96 -2.56 15.08 -7.54
N SER A 97 -2.77 15.06 -8.86
CA SER A 97 -4.10 14.82 -9.44
C SER A 97 -4.64 13.41 -9.17
N ASP A 98 -3.78 12.40 -8.99
CA ASP A 98 -4.21 11.05 -8.59
C ASP A 98 -4.76 11.07 -7.17
N GLY A 99 -4.05 11.74 -6.25
CA GLY A 99 -4.49 11.91 -4.87
C GLY A 99 -5.82 12.67 -4.79
N LYS A 100 -5.94 13.76 -5.52
CA LYS A 100 -7.17 14.54 -5.59
C LYS A 100 -8.36 13.69 -6.09
N ARG A 101 -8.19 12.93 -7.17
CA ARG A 101 -9.22 12.01 -7.67
C ARG A 101 -9.63 10.96 -6.66
N LEU A 102 -8.65 10.40 -5.92
CA LEU A 102 -8.94 9.43 -4.86
C LEU A 102 -9.83 10.06 -3.78
N MET A 103 -9.48 11.24 -3.30
CA MET A 103 -10.25 11.95 -2.25
C MET A 103 -11.63 12.39 -2.73
N GLU A 104 -11.77 12.80 -3.99
CA GLU A 104 -13.06 13.11 -4.62
C GLU A 104 -13.95 11.86 -4.71
N GLN A 105 -13.37 10.71 -5.06
CA GLN A 105 -14.09 9.44 -5.15
C GLN A 105 -14.42 8.85 -3.78
N PHE A 106 -13.55 9.06 -2.81
CA PHE A 106 -13.66 8.52 -1.44
C PHE A 106 -13.50 9.65 -0.40
N PRO A 107 -14.50 10.54 -0.24
CA PRO A 107 -14.44 11.59 0.77
C PRO A 107 -14.24 11.02 2.18
N GLY A 108 -13.36 11.65 2.98
CA GLY A 108 -12.96 11.15 4.29
C GLY A 108 -11.87 10.08 4.25
N THR A 109 -11.11 9.99 3.15
CA THR A 109 -9.80 9.33 3.15
C THR A 109 -8.78 10.32 3.70
N ASP A 110 -8.40 10.14 4.97
CA ASP A 110 -7.56 11.10 5.70
C ASP A 110 -6.06 10.76 5.62
N THR A 111 -5.75 9.50 5.33
CA THR A 111 -4.36 9.02 5.27
C THR A 111 -4.09 8.24 3.99
N VAL A 112 -2.91 8.50 3.40
CA VAL A 112 -2.41 7.77 2.25
C VAL A 112 -0.95 7.38 2.46
N MET A 113 -0.59 6.17 2.07
CA MET A 113 0.80 5.74 2.01
C MET A 113 1.30 5.85 0.57
N LEU A 114 2.36 6.62 0.38
CA LEU A 114 3.00 6.82 -0.91
C LEU A 114 4.26 5.95 -1.01
N GLY A 115 4.53 5.42 -2.17
CA GLY A 115 5.75 4.66 -2.46
C GLY A 115 6.46 5.24 -3.69
N ARG A 116 6.31 4.58 -4.83
CA ARG A 116 6.98 4.95 -6.09
C ARG A 116 6.77 6.40 -6.51
N GLY A 117 5.59 6.97 -6.24
CA GLY A 117 5.28 8.37 -6.57
C GLY A 117 6.23 9.36 -5.90
N VAL A 118 6.53 9.18 -4.60
CA VAL A 118 7.47 10.06 -3.85
C VAL A 118 8.91 9.85 -4.30
N ILE A 119 9.30 8.61 -4.66
CA ILE A 119 10.63 8.34 -5.18
C ILE A 119 10.85 9.09 -6.51
N ALA A 120 9.84 9.10 -7.38
CA ALA A 120 9.87 9.79 -8.66
C ALA A 120 9.72 11.32 -8.53
N ASN A 121 8.97 11.78 -7.53
CA ASN A 121 8.71 13.19 -7.27
C ASN A 121 8.72 13.45 -5.75
N PRO A 122 9.84 13.82 -5.14
CA PRO A 122 9.94 14.10 -3.70
C PRO A 122 8.99 15.21 -3.22
N ALA A 123 8.58 16.13 -4.09
CA ALA A 123 7.65 17.21 -3.77
C ALA A 123 6.17 16.81 -3.84
N LEU A 124 5.87 15.53 -4.14
CA LEU A 124 4.50 15.06 -4.36
C LEU A 124 3.56 15.35 -3.18
N VAL A 125 4.07 15.23 -1.95
CA VAL A 125 3.28 15.49 -0.73
C VAL A 125 2.85 16.95 -0.67
N GLU A 126 3.81 17.87 -0.81
CA GLU A 126 3.55 19.32 -0.78
C GLU A 126 2.60 19.75 -1.90
N GLN A 127 2.74 19.12 -3.08
CA GLN A 127 1.83 19.34 -4.21
C GLN A 127 0.41 18.86 -3.92
N MET A 128 0.24 17.68 -3.28
CA MET A 128 -1.06 17.18 -2.86
C MET A 128 -1.73 18.08 -1.83
N GLU A 129 -0.95 18.68 -0.93
CA GLU A 129 -1.41 19.63 0.07
C GLU A 129 -1.58 21.07 -0.47
N GLY A 130 -1.28 21.31 -1.75
CA GLY A 130 -1.37 22.61 -2.37
C GLY A 130 -0.33 23.62 -1.88
N ARG A 131 0.75 23.16 -1.24
CA ARG A 131 1.82 24.00 -0.69
C ARG A 131 2.99 24.22 -1.65
N ALA A 132 3.20 23.33 -2.60
CA ALA A 132 4.23 23.45 -3.63
C ALA A 132 3.67 24.08 -4.92
N GLY A 133 4.52 24.78 -5.66
CA GLY A 133 4.20 25.33 -6.98
C GLY A 133 3.83 24.26 -8.01
N GLU A 134 3.68 24.67 -9.26
CA GLU A 134 3.16 23.85 -10.36
C GLU A 134 3.71 22.42 -10.40
N GLU A 135 2.83 21.47 -10.66
CA GLU A 135 3.15 20.06 -10.87
C GLU A 135 4.19 19.95 -12.00
N LEU A 136 5.32 19.31 -11.71
CA LEU A 136 6.28 18.99 -12.77
C LEU A 136 5.55 18.16 -13.84
N ASP A 137 5.48 18.66 -15.05
CA ASP A 137 4.84 17.94 -16.13
C ASP A 137 5.61 16.65 -16.49
N GLY A 138 4.96 15.78 -17.26
CA GLY A 138 5.51 14.44 -17.53
C GLY A 138 6.83 14.45 -18.32
N GLU A 139 7.22 15.56 -18.95
CA GLU A 139 8.45 15.68 -19.74
C GLU A 139 9.70 15.95 -18.86
N GLU A 140 9.51 16.53 -17.66
CA GLU A 140 10.61 16.76 -16.72
C GLU A 140 10.94 15.54 -15.83
N ARG A 141 10.12 14.49 -15.87
CA ARG A 141 10.45 13.22 -15.23
C ARG A 141 11.54 12.53 -16.04
N GLY A 142 12.75 12.50 -15.50
CA GLY A 142 13.85 11.78 -16.14
C GLY A 142 13.50 10.33 -16.44
N ALA A 143 14.08 9.76 -17.49
CA ALA A 143 13.84 8.38 -17.95
C ALA A 143 13.97 7.32 -16.85
N ASP A 144 14.74 7.57 -15.79
CA ASP A 144 14.90 6.71 -14.63
C ASP A 144 13.65 6.72 -13.72
N ALA A 145 12.94 7.84 -13.60
CA ALA A 145 11.70 7.92 -12.83
C ALA A 145 10.56 7.09 -13.46
N ASP A 146 10.44 7.14 -14.78
CA ASP A 146 9.45 6.33 -15.50
C ASP A 146 9.76 4.83 -15.36
N ARG A 147 11.02 4.46 -15.32
CA ARG A 147 11.45 3.08 -15.11
C ARG A 147 11.08 2.56 -13.73
N VAL A 148 11.25 3.37 -12.69
CA VAL A 148 10.81 3.07 -11.32
C VAL A 148 9.28 2.97 -11.24
N LEU A 149 8.56 3.87 -11.92
CA LEU A 149 7.09 3.88 -11.94
C LEU A 149 6.50 2.66 -12.65
N GLN A 150 7.19 2.11 -13.66
CA GLN A 150 6.75 0.92 -14.41
C GLN A 150 7.13 -0.40 -13.73
N GLY A 151 7.94 -0.36 -12.66
CA GLY A 151 8.40 -1.55 -11.96
C GLY A 151 9.55 -2.28 -12.67
N GLU A 152 10.16 -1.67 -13.72
CA GLU A 152 11.24 -2.25 -14.52
C GLU A 152 12.65 -1.97 -13.96
N GLY A 153 12.73 -1.46 -12.75
CA GLY A 153 13.97 -1.08 -12.08
C GLY A 153 14.74 -2.27 -11.49
N GLY A 154 15.15 -3.21 -12.33
CA GLY A 154 16.20 -4.19 -12.03
C GLY A 154 17.55 -3.65 -12.48
N GLY A 155 18.17 -2.75 -11.72
CA GLY A 155 19.55 -2.30 -11.95
C GLY A 155 20.51 -3.44 -11.69
N GLY A 156 21.12 -3.97 -12.77
CA GLY A 156 22.08 -5.05 -12.71
C GLY A 156 23.34 -4.67 -11.96
N CYS A 157 23.63 -5.38 -10.87
CA CYS A 157 24.98 -5.78 -10.53
C CYS A 157 25.17 -7.19 -11.05
N ALA A 158 26.07 -7.36 -11.99
CA ALA A 158 26.46 -8.66 -12.53
C ALA A 158 27.03 -9.54 -11.41
N GLY A 159 26.48 -10.75 -11.25
CA GLY A 159 27.10 -11.78 -10.43
C GLY A 159 26.12 -12.76 -9.80
N GLY A 160 25.87 -13.92 -10.45
CA GLY A 160 25.57 -15.19 -9.77
C GLY A 160 24.11 -15.52 -9.51
N ASP A 161 23.54 -16.22 -10.48
CA ASP A 161 22.66 -17.39 -10.35
C ASP A 161 22.24 -17.77 -8.92
N LYS A 162 20.94 -17.71 -8.67
CA LYS A 162 20.07 -18.75 -8.07
C LYS A 162 18.72 -18.14 -7.73
N GLY A 163 17.67 -18.84 -8.18
CA GLY A 163 16.27 -18.56 -7.85
C GLY A 163 16.05 -18.24 -6.37
N GLY A 164 15.89 -16.97 -6.10
CA GLY A 164 15.52 -16.42 -4.82
C GLY A 164 14.19 -15.69 -5.00
N GLU A 165 13.17 -16.18 -4.31
CA GLU A 165 11.93 -15.45 -4.09
C GLU A 165 12.30 -14.05 -3.61
N GLY A 166 11.96 -13.05 -4.42
CA GLY A 166 12.32 -11.66 -4.13
C GLY A 166 11.78 -11.24 -2.78
N GLU A 167 12.68 -10.91 -1.86
CA GLU A 167 12.32 -10.23 -0.62
C GLU A 167 11.76 -8.87 -1.01
N GLU A 168 10.46 -8.68 -0.77
CA GLU A 168 9.84 -7.36 -0.88
C GLU A 168 10.45 -6.45 0.19
N VAL A 169 11.41 -5.62 -0.20
CA VAL A 169 11.90 -4.54 0.67
C VAL A 169 10.84 -3.46 0.69
N TRP A 170 10.13 -3.34 1.80
CA TRP A 170 9.14 -2.31 2.02
C TRP A 170 9.82 -0.99 2.36
N LEU A 171 10.04 -0.15 1.36
CA LEU A 171 10.38 1.26 1.57
C LEU A 171 9.06 2.06 1.50
N GLY A 172 8.37 2.14 2.63
CA GLY A 172 7.18 2.98 2.77
C GLY A 172 7.58 4.33 3.36
N VAL A 173 7.35 5.41 2.64
CA VAL A 173 7.33 6.74 3.25
C VAL A 173 5.92 6.94 3.79
N PHE A 174 5.81 7.05 5.10
CA PHE A 174 4.55 7.36 5.75
C PHE A 174 4.31 8.87 5.64
N VAL A 175 3.22 9.25 5.01
CA VAL A 175 2.76 10.64 4.98
C VAL A 175 1.58 10.73 5.93
N GLY A 176 1.76 11.51 6.98
CA GLY A 176 0.73 11.74 8.00
C GLY A 176 -0.56 12.35 7.43
N HIS A 177 -1.47 12.68 8.32
CA HIS A 177 -2.80 13.22 7.99
C HIS A 177 -2.72 14.37 6.98
N LEU A 178 -3.53 14.28 5.93
CA LEU A 178 -3.78 15.32 4.95
C LEU A 178 -4.86 16.30 5.46
#